data_83be44b47a1daa3c78aa7527489ea2f6
#
_entry.id   83be44b47a1daa3c78aa7527489ea2f6
#
_cell.length_a   1.000
_cell.length_b   1.000
_cell.length_c   1.000
_cell.angle_alpha   90.00
_cell.angle_beta   90.00
_cell.angle_gamma   90.00
#
_symmetry.space_group_name_H-M   'P 1'
#
loop_
_entity.id
_entity.type
_entity.pdbx_description
1 polymer ?
#
loop_
_entity_poly.entity_id
_entity_poly.type
_entity_poly.pdbx_seq_one_letter_code
_entity_poly.pdbx_strand_id
1 'polypeptide(L)'
;MRILYIDIDSLRPDHLRCYGYGRVTSPNIDLIASRGGRLTNCFASDVPCLPSRTSLFSGRLGIHHGGVAHNGTRTEPFSEGQERRFRSNWSHTAWMRQLRNLGHRTVTFSGFGERHSAFNWYAGFQEIHDTGHFGKEIADDVTPVVLDWLKRNGKEPNWFLHVNYWDVHVPYRTPAQAGNPFADVPLPDPWLSQEMLDIHRSRPGLRSPEDAWWLHDGRHHPDRNPSRLQTLDDFRHLLDGYDTSIKYVDSHVGRIMAKLKELGIEEEVAIIVSSDHGECLGELGAYGGHCFADACTGHVPLVIFWPGTTGIPAGSSSDALQYNIDVAATVVDLLGGTVPDVWDARSFAGSLRGKVPGRKELVVSQLAQSCQRSVVFRHDLSIYFYLRSFHSAYHLLPKELLFNLTSDLHETRDLAGELPELVKEGRTRLEDWRRQMLAGSRNPDPLDLILSEPPETPLEKYVGWLKGTNREHWIEKLRKEKSGNMDI
;
A
#
# COMPACT_ATOMS: atom_id res chain seq x y z
N MET A 1 -3.93 15.51 -22.82
CA MET A 1 -3.20 15.55 -21.52
C MET A 1 -2.22 14.39 -21.47
N ARG A 2 -1.00 14.62 -20.98
CA ARG A 2 0.00 13.58 -20.66
C ARG A 2 -0.04 13.30 -19.18
N ILE A 3 0.05 12.05 -18.76
CA ILE A 3 -0.08 11.65 -17.36
C ILE A 3 1.03 10.69 -17.02
N LEU A 4 1.82 11.01 -16.00
CA LEU A 4 2.83 10.14 -15.39
C LEU A 4 2.35 9.71 -14.02
N TYR A 5 2.16 8.42 -13.82
CA TYR A 5 1.82 7.81 -12.53
C TYR A 5 3.02 7.00 -12.04
N ILE A 6 3.62 7.46 -10.95
CA ILE A 6 4.75 6.82 -10.28
C ILE A 6 4.20 6.06 -9.08
N ASP A 7 4.27 4.74 -9.15
CA ASP A 7 3.83 3.77 -8.15
C ASP A 7 5.07 3.21 -7.46
N ILE A 8 5.32 3.61 -6.21
CA ILE A 8 6.47 3.16 -5.42
C ILE A 8 5.97 2.16 -4.39
N ASP A 9 6.34 0.90 -4.56
CA ASP A 9 5.92 -0.20 -3.68
C ASP A 9 6.36 0.02 -2.23
N SER A 10 5.46 -0.23 -1.30
CA SER A 10 5.70 -0.15 0.16
C SER A 10 6.09 1.25 0.69
N LEU A 11 5.82 2.34 -0.05
CA LEU A 11 6.21 3.68 0.37
C LEU A 11 5.25 4.25 1.42
N ARG A 12 5.77 4.62 2.59
CA ARG A 12 5.03 5.28 3.67
C ARG A 12 5.09 6.80 3.54
N PRO A 13 3.98 7.54 3.80
CA PRO A 13 3.98 9.00 3.77
C PRO A 13 4.83 9.61 4.88
N ASP A 14 4.85 9.02 6.08
CA ASP A 14 5.59 9.50 7.23
C ASP A 14 7.12 9.38 7.10
N HIS A 15 7.62 8.80 6.02
CA HIS A 15 9.03 8.81 5.61
C HIS A 15 9.33 9.80 4.45
N LEU A 16 8.37 10.66 4.08
CA LEU A 16 8.55 11.71 3.07
C LEU A 16 8.57 13.10 3.72
N ARG A 17 9.52 13.94 3.31
CA ARG A 17 9.66 15.28 3.89
C ARG A 17 8.45 16.17 3.65
N CYS A 18 7.78 16.07 2.51
CA CYS A 18 6.56 16.83 2.26
C CYS A 18 5.39 16.42 3.16
N TYR A 19 5.46 15.29 3.88
CA TYR A 19 4.55 14.89 4.94
C TYR A 19 5.08 15.18 6.34
N GLY A 20 6.24 15.83 6.48
CA GLY A 20 6.79 16.25 7.76
C GLY A 20 7.99 15.43 8.27
N TYR A 21 8.45 14.43 7.51
CA TYR A 21 9.61 13.64 7.92
C TYR A 21 10.89 14.47 8.04
N GLY A 22 11.64 14.27 9.11
CA GLY A 22 12.81 15.08 9.42
C GLY A 22 14.05 14.81 8.56
N ARG A 23 14.16 13.62 7.94
CA ARG A 23 15.24 13.27 7.01
C ARG A 23 14.92 13.70 5.58
N VAL A 24 15.97 14.03 4.81
CA VAL A 24 15.83 14.42 3.39
C VAL A 24 15.84 13.17 2.52
N THR A 25 14.72 12.45 2.49
CA THR A 25 14.54 11.20 1.74
C THR A 25 14.00 11.43 0.32
N SER A 26 13.23 12.52 0.09
CA SER A 26 12.37 12.65 -1.08
C SER A 26 12.39 14.03 -1.76
N PRO A 27 13.56 14.65 -2.02
CA PRO A 27 13.61 16.05 -2.52
C PRO A 27 12.90 16.27 -3.86
N ASN A 28 12.84 15.27 -4.75
CA ASN A 28 12.17 15.39 -6.04
C ASN A 28 10.65 15.21 -5.91
N ILE A 29 10.19 14.27 -5.07
CA ILE A 29 8.77 14.12 -4.72
C ILE A 29 8.27 15.36 -3.98
N ASP A 30 9.08 15.92 -3.06
CA ASP A 30 8.78 17.18 -2.36
C ASP A 30 8.60 18.35 -3.33
N LEU A 31 9.42 18.41 -4.38
CA LEU A 31 9.28 19.41 -5.44
C LEU A 31 7.95 19.25 -6.19
N ILE A 32 7.55 18.01 -6.53
CA ILE A 32 6.25 17.76 -7.16
C ILE A 32 5.10 18.20 -6.22
N ALA A 33 5.19 17.86 -4.94
CA ALA A 33 4.21 18.26 -3.92
C ALA A 33 4.11 19.78 -3.76
N SER A 34 5.24 20.50 -3.84
CA SER A 34 5.27 21.96 -3.74
C SER A 34 4.61 22.68 -4.93
N ARG A 35 4.60 22.06 -6.10
CA ARG A 35 3.96 22.54 -7.32
C ARG A 35 2.48 22.15 -7.42
N GLY A 36 2.12 21.06 -6.79
CA GLY A 36 0.78 20.49 -6.77
C GLY A 36 0.16 20.49 -5.40
N GLY A 37 -0.53 19.39 -5.07
CA GLY A 37 -1.13 19.15 -3.77
C GLY A 37 -0.88 17.72 -3.27
N ARG A 38 -1.17 17.48 -2.00
CA ARG A 38 -1.11 16.15 -1.39
C ARG A 38 -2.33 15.86 -0.55
N LEU A 39 -2.66 14.57 -0.42
CA LEU A 39 -3.64 14.08 0.55
C LEU A 39 -2.88 13.51 1.75
N THR A 40 -3.25 13.95 2.97
CA THR A 40 -2.58 13.52 4.21
C THR A 40 -3.22 12.27 4.82
N ASN A 41 -4.41 11.89 4.37
CA ASN A 41 -5.15 10.72 4.86
C ASN A 41 -5.64 9.86 3.69
N CYS A 42 -4.71 9.38 2.88
CA CYS A 42 -4.99 8.45 1.79
C CYS A 42 -4.64 7.03 2.23
N PHE A 43 -5.58 6.09 2.06
CA PHE A 43 -5.39 4.70 2.47
C PHE A 43 -5.61 3.74 1.30
N ALA A 44 -4.81 2.68 1.24
CA ALA A 44 -5.12 1.53 0.41
C ALA A 44 -6.35 0.82 0.98
N SER A 45 -7.29 0.45 0.11
CA SER A 45 -8.51 -0.26 0.54
C SER A 45 -8.25 -1.72 0.88
N ASP A 46 -7.34 -2.30 0.16
CA ASP A 46 -6.97 -3.71 0.26
C ASP A 46 -5.45 -3.81 0.22
N VAL A 47 -4.87 -4.51 1.14
CA VAL A 47 -3.42 -4.71 1.23
C VAL A 47 -3.11 -6.21 1.19
N PRO A 48 -1.94 -6.61 0.75
CA PRO A 48 -0.80 -5.84 0.24
C PRO A 48 -0.82 -5.62 -1.28
N CYS A 49 0.32 -5.81 -1.97
CA CYS A 49 0.59 -5.42 -3.36
C CYS A 49 -0.50 -5.83 -4.37
N LEU A 50 -0.82 -7.13 -4.47
CA LEU A 50 -1.77 -7.60 -5.48
C LEU A 50 -3.20 -7.11 -5.22
N PRO A 51 -3.77 -7.28 -4.02
CA PRO A 51 -5.10 -6.74 -3.71
C PRO A 51 -5.20 -5.25 -3.97
N SER A 52 -4.23 -4.46 -3.50
CA SER A 52 -4.23 -3.01 -3.66
C SER A 52 -4.23 -2.58 -5.12
N ARG A 53 -3.30 -3.12 -5.92
CA ARG A 53 -3.22 -2.80 -7.34
C ARG A 53 -4.42 -3.31 -8.12
N THR A 54 -4.97 -4.48 -7.73
CA THR A 54 -6.22 -4.99 -8.31
C THR A 54 -7.37 -4.03 -8.04
N SER A 55 -7.48 -3.52 -6.81
CA SER A 55 -8.47 -2.50 -6.44
C SER A 55 -8.27 -1.22 -7.24
N LEU A 56 -7.03 -0.69 -7.32
CA LEU A 56 -6.71 0.54 -8.04
C LEU A 56 -7.07 0.44 -9.54
N PHE A 57 -6.63 -0.60 -10.23
CA PHE A 57 -6.81 -0.72 -11.68
C PHE A 57 -8.24 -1.16 -12.07
N SER A 58 -8.99 -1.75 -11.14
CA SER A 58 -10.42 -2.03 -11.35
C SER A 58 -11.35 -0.90 -10.93
N GLY A 59 -10.88 0.03 -10.08
CA GLY A 59 -11.70 1.03 -9.41
C GLY A 59 -12.63 0.44 -8.34
N ARG A 60 -12.42 -0.81 -7.91
CA ARG A 60 -13.32 -1.57 -7.02
C ARG A 60 -12.59 -2.06 -5.78
N LEU A 61 -13.31 -2.20 -4.69
CA LEU A 61 -12.82 -2.78 -3.44
C LEU A 61 -12.67 -4.30 -3.55
N GLY A 62 -11.76 -4.89 -2.77
CA GLY A 62 -11.51 -6.32 -2.71
C GLY A 62 -12.77 -7.16 -2.44
N ILE A 63 -13.67 -6.65 -1.62
CA ILE A 63 -14.96 -7.30 -1.34
C ILE A 63 -15.82 -7.50 -2.59
N HIS A 64 -15.64 -6.67 -3.61
CA HIS A 64 -16.37 -6.75 -4.88
C HIS A 64 -15.60 -7.46 -5.99
N HIS A 65 -14.25 -7.35 -6.03
CA HIS A 65 -13.48 -7.98 -7.10
C HIS A 65 -12.92 -9.36 -6.75
N GLY A 66 -12.73 -9.70 -5.46
CA GLY A 66 -12.34 -11.03 -5.01
C GLY A 66 -10.85 -11.39 -5.10
N GLY A 67 -10.02 -10.61 -5.77
CA GLY A 67 -8.58 -10.81 -5.86
C GLY A 67 -7.90 -10.26 -4.61
N VAL A 68 -7.83 -11.03 -3.53
CA VAL A 68 -7.51 -10.53 -2.17
C VAL A 68 -6.26 -11.15 -1.53
N ALA A 69 -5.54 -12.00 -2.28
CA ALA A 69 -4.30 -12.62 -1.81
C ALA A 69 -3.22 -12.65 -2.89
N HIS A 70 -2.06 -13.23 -2.59
CA HIS A 70 -0.90 -13.25 -3.51
C HIS A 70 -0.75 -14.55 -4.28
N ASN A 71 -1.46 -15.61 -3.92
CA ASN A 71 -1.23 -16.94 -4.46
C ASN A 71 -2.53 -17.65 -4.83
N GLY A 72 -2.43 -18.50 -5.86
CA GLY A 72 -3.51 -19.37 -6.30
C GLY A 72 -4.72 -18.61 -6.81
N THR A 73 -5.89 -19.22 -6.71
CA THR A 73 -7.16 -18.65 -7.20
C THR A 73 -7.61 -17.40 -6.44
N ARG A 74 -7.03 -17.13 -5.29
CA ARG A 74 -7.27 -15.92 -4.49
C ARG A 74 -6.67 -14.65 -5.10
N THR A 75 -5.88 -14.79 -6.17
CA THR A 75 -5.33 -13.68 -6.96
C THR A 75 -6.27 -13.26 -8.10
N GLU A 76 -7.24 -14.10 -8.42
CA GLU A 76 -8.12 -13.88 -9.56
C GLU A 76 -9.38 -13.11 -9.13
N PRO A 77 -9.83 -12.16 -9.95
CA PRO A 77 -11.12 -11.54 -9.74
C PRO A 77 -12.25 -12.57 -9.79
N PHE A 78 -13.31 -12.33 -9.04
CA PHE A 78 -14.51 -13.14 -9.09
C PHE A 78 -15.02 -13.30 -10.53
N SER A 79 -15.44 -14.52 -10.86
CA SER A 79 -16.19 -14.75 -12.09
C SER A 79 -17.48 -13.94 -12.05
N GLU A 80 -17.70 -13.14 -13.09
CA GLU A 80 -18.90 -12.35 -13.23
C GLU A 80 -20.12 -13.24 -13.56
N GLY A 81 -21.32 -12.73 -13.29
CA GLY A 81 -22.56 -13.46 -13.49
C GLY A 81 -22.82 -13.95 -14.92
N GLN A 82 -23.85 -14.77 -15.09
CA GLN A 82 -24.21 -15.37 -16.39
C GLN A 82 -24.54 -14.33 -17.47
N GLU A 83 -24.99 -13.16 -17.09
CA GLU A 83 -25.32 -12.08 -18.04
C GLU A 83 -24.11 -11.51 -18.76
N ARG A 84 -22.91 -11.74 -18.27
CA ARG A 84 -21.68 -11.33 -18.96
C ARG A 84 -21.53 -11.96 -20.33
N ARG A 85 -22.10 -13.16 -20.53
CA ARG A 85 -21.93 -14.01 -21.73
C ARG A 85 -20.44 -14.23 -22.02
N PHE A 86 -19.93 -13.75 -23.18
CA PHE A 86 -18.49 -13.77 -23.54
C PHE A 86 -17.77 -12.45 -23.27
N ARG A 87 -18.38 -11.52 -22.53
CA ARG A 87 -17.78 -10.22 -22.18
C ARG A 87 -17.39 -10.25 -20.72
N SER A 88 -16.26 -9.68 -20.42
CA SER A 88 -15.80 -9.44 -19.05
C SER A 88 -16.02 -7.97 -18.71
N ASN A 89 -16.73 -7.68 -17.62
CA ASN A 89 -16.83 -6.30 -17.13
C ASN A 89 -15.45 -5.76 -16.76
N TRP A 90 -14.56 -6.61 -16.23
CA TRP A 90 -13.19 -6.25 -15.94
C TRP A 90 -12.52 -5.58 -17.14
N SER A 91 -12.53 -6.23 -18.31
CA SER A 91 -11.92 -5.68 -19.52
C SER A 91 -12.61 -4.43 -20.06
N HIS A 92 -13.88 -4.20 -19.71
CA HIS A 92 -14.64 -3.02 -20.14
C HIS A 92 -14.55 -1.85 -19.15
N THR A 93 -14.43 -2.14 -17.86
CA THR A 93 -14.48 -1.13 -16.79
C THR A 93 -13.12 -0.85 -16.14
N ALA A 94 -12.06 -1.63 -16.43
CA ALA A 94 -10.73 -1.38 -15.93
C ALA A 94 -10.27 0.06 -16.21
N TRP A 95 -9.56 0.68 -15.27
CA TRP A 95 -9.11 2.06 -15.38
C TRP A 95 -8.39 2.35 -16.69
N MET A 96 -7.45 1.50 -17.09
CA MET A 96 -6.73 1.66 -18.35
C MET A 96 -7.66 1.62 -19.57
N ARG A 97 -8.75 0.86 -19.51
CA ARG A 97 -9.75 0.85 -20.57
C ARG A 97 -10.51 2.18 -20.66
N GLN A 98 -10.83 2.80 -19.52
CA GLN A 98 -11.46 4.12 -19.50
C GLN A 98 -10.53 5.17 -20.10
N LEU A 99 -9.24 5.15 -19.77
CA LEU A 99 -8.25 6.07 -20.35
C LEU A 99 -8.12 5.90 -21.88
N ARG A 100 -8.15 4.66 -22.36
CA ARG A 100 -8.18 4.40 -23.81
C ARG A 100 -9.43 4.94 -24.50
N ASN A 101 -10.59 4.81 -23.84
CA ASN A 101 -11.84 5.37 -24.36
C ASN A 101 -11.79 6.90 -24.43
N LEU A 102 -10.97 7.55 -23.58
CA LEU A 102 -10.67 8.97 -23.60
C LEU A 102 -9.50 9.36 -24.53
N GLY A 103 -9.03 8.42 -25.36
CA GLY A 103 -8.01 8.65 -26.37
C GLY A 103 -6.57 8.62 -25.86
N HIS A 104 -6.30 8.05 -24.67
CA HIS A 104 -4.95 7.91 -24.12
C HIS A 104 -4.29 6.61 -24.54
N ARG A 105 -3.02 6.69 -24.93
CA ARG A 105 -2.12 5.55 -25.05
C ARG A 105 -1.68 5.13 -23.65
N THR A 106 -1.94 3.89 -23.26
CA THR A 106 -1.69 3.37 -21.90
C THR A 106 -0.47 2.46 -21.89
N VAL A 107 0.51 2.81 -21.08
CA VAL A 107 1.83 2.16 -21.04
C VAL A 107 2.19 1.85 -19.59
N THR A 108 2.74 0.66 -19.32
CA THR A 108 3.28 0.28 -18.01
C THR A 108 4.72 -0.17 -18.12
N PHE A 109 5.52 0.22 -17.13
CA PHE A 109 6.88 -0.25 -16.89
C PHE A 109 6.87 -1.00 -15.56
N SER A 110 6.57 -2.29 -15.60
CA SER A 110 6.38 -3.13 -14.42
C SER A 110 6.37 -4.61 -14.77
N GLY A 111 7.10 -5.41 -14.00
CA GLY A 111 7.03 -6.88 -13.99
C GLY A 111 5.95 -7.43 -13.04
N PHE A 112 5.04 -6.59 -12.53
CA PHE A 112 4.09 -6.95 -11.48
C PHE A 112 3.16 -8.10 -11.89
N GLY A 113 2.57 -8.04 -13.08
CA GLY A 113 1.66 -9.07 -13.56
C GLY A 113 2.30 -10.44 -13.69
N GLU A 114 3.59 -10.50 -14.08
CA GLU A 114 4.35 -11.73 -14.18
C GLU A 114 4.70 -12.27 -12.78
N ARG A 115 5.19 -11.41 -11.88
CA ARG A 115 5.56 -11.79 -10.51
C ARG A 115 4.44 -12.53 -9.77
N HIS A 116 3.21 -12.12 -9.94
CA HIS A 116 2.05 -12.66 -9.23
C HIS A 116 1.19 -13.59 -10.09
N SER A 117 1.58 -13.87 -11.34
CA SER A 117 0.73 -14.57 -12.34
C SER A 117 -0.65 -13.94 -12.48
N ALA A 118 -0.72 -12.63 -12.28
CA ALA A 118 -1.95 -11.84 -12.29
C ALA A 118 -2.11 -11.10 -13.62
N PHE A 119 -2.23 -11.84 -14.73
CA PHE A 119 -2.25 -11.27 -16.07
C PHE A 119 -3.49 -10.42 -16.36
N ASN A 120 -4.58 -10.60 -15.61
CA ASN A 120 -5.75 -9.73 -15.63
C ASN A 120 -5.41 -8.27 -15.32
N TRP A 121 -4.35 -8.02 -14.56
CA TRP A 121 -3.87 -6.70 -14.20
C TRP A 121 -3.44 -5.88 -15.43
N TYR A 122 -2.98 -6.52 -16.49
CA TYR A 122 -2.61 -5.84 -17.74
C TYR A 122 -3.81 -5.38 -18.57
N ALA A 123 -5.06 -5.63 -18.13
CA ALA A 123 -6.25 -5.29 -18.88
C ALA A 123 -6.33 -3.79 -19.21
N GLY A 124 -6.27 -3.48 -20.50
CA GLY A 124 -6.37 -2.13 -21.04
C GLY A 124 -5.02 -1.44 -21.30
N PHE A 125 -3.90 -1.93 -20.80
CA PHE A 125 -2.58 -1.46 -21.25
C PHE A 125 -2.35 -1.83 -22.72
N GLN A 126 -1.78 -0.89 -23.48
CA GLN A 126 -1.42 -1.09 -24.89
C GLN A 126 0.07 -1.46 -25.04
N GLU A 127 0.88 -1.04 -24.10
CA GLU A 127 2.30 -1.37 -24.03
C GLU A 127 2.66 -1.83 -22.63
N ILE A 128 3.40 -2.92 -22.56
CA ILE A 128 3.88 -3.53 -21.33
C ILE A 128 5.39 -3.66 -21.48
N HIS A 129 6.14 -2.96 -20.65
CA HIS A 129 7.58 -3.03 -20.55
C HIS A 129 7.95 -3.78 -19.28
N ASP A 130 8.14 -5.08 -19.40
CA ASP A 130 8.66 -5.94 -18.36
C ASP A 130 10.17 -6.04 -18.50
N THR A 131 10.89 -5.86 -17.40
CA THR A 131 12.37 -5.94 -17.40
C THR A 131 12.88 -7.38 -17.35
N GLY A 132 11.99 -8.36 -17.14
CA GLY A 132 12.33 -9.78 -17.04
C GLY A 132 12.96 -10.19 -15.71
N HIS A 133 12.88 -9.36 -14.69
CA HIS A 133 13.46 -9.63 -13.36
C HIS A 133 12.42 -10.14 -12.33
N PHE A 134 11.19 -10.44 -12.75
CA PHE A 134 10.11 -11.01 -11.93
C PHE A 134 9.81 -10.23 -10.64
N GLY A 135 9.76 -8.89 -10.72
CA GLY A 135 9.59 -8.02 -9.57
C GLY A 135 10.81 -7.99 -8.64
N LYS A 136 12.00 -8.25 -9.18
CA LYS A 136 13.30 -8.05 -8.50
C LYS A 136 14.10 -6.92 -9.13
N GLU A 137 13.53 -6.26 -10.12
CA GLU A 137 14.10 -5.08 -10.75
C GLU A 137 14.35 -3.98 -9.73
N ILE A 138 15.41 -3.23 -9.95
CA ILE A 138 15.75 -2.01 -9.25
C ILE A 138 15.50 -0.81 -10.16
N ALA A 139 15.52 0.39 -9.59
CA ALA A 139 15.24 1.60 -10.35
C ALA A 139 16.24 1.84 -11.50
N ASP A 140 17.48 1.30 -11.42
CA ASP A 140 18.45 1.31 -12.51
C ASP A 140 18.05 0.41 -13.68
N ASP A 141 17.22 -0.61 -13.48
CA ASP A 141 16.69 -1.44 -14.57
C ASP A 141 15.49 -0.76 -15.25
N VAL A 142 14.62 -0.12 -14.46
CA VAL A 142 13.36 0.47 -14.93
C VAL A 142 13.57 1.84 -15.59
N THR A 143 14.30 2.74 -14.93
CA THR A 143 14.40 4.14 -15.36
C THR A 143 15.01 4.33 -16.76
N PRO A 144 16.07 3.61 -17.17
CA PRO A 144 16.61 3.75 -18.54
C PRO A 144 15.57 3.44 -19.61
N VAL A 145 14.72 2.45 -19.41
CA VAL A 145 13.65 2.05 -20.35
C VAL A 145 12.58 3.14 -20.42
N VAL A 146 12.20 3.72 -19.29
CA VAL A 146 11.28 4.87 -19.22
C VAL A 146 11.85 6.08 -19.96
N LEU A 147 13.13 6.42 -19.74
CA LEU A 147 13.77 7.56 -20.38
C LEU A 147 13.89 7.38 -21.90
N ASP A 148 14.19 6.16 -22.37
CA ASP A 148 14.22 5.84 -23.80
C ASP A 148 12.83 5.96 -24.43
N TRP A 149 11.79 5.46 -23.75
CA TRP A 149 10.41 5.62 -24.21
C TRP A 149 10.02 7.11 -24.29
N LEU A 150 10.32 7.91 -23.27
CA LEU A 150 10.06 9.34 -23.25
C LEU A 150 10.80 10.08 -24.36
N LYS A 151 12.06 9.70 -24.63
CA LYS A 151 12.84 10.27 -25.75
C LYS A 151 12.14 10.08 -27.09
N ARG A 152 11.55 8.93 -27.31
CA ARG A 152 10.89 8.56 -28.59
C ARG A 152 9.46 9.09 -28.70
N ASN A 153 8.70 9.09 -27.59
CA ASN A 153 7.27 9.28 -27.60
C ASN A 153 6.79 10.44 -26.70
N GLY A 154 7.64 11.01 -25.85
CA GLY A 154 7.23 11.96 -24.81
C GLY A 154 6.50 13.19 -25.34
N LYS A 155 6.82 13.64 -26.57
CA LYS A 155 6.14 14.78 -27.23
C LYS A 155 4.78 14.41 -27.85
N GLU A 156 4.48 13.12 -28.02
CA GLU A 156 3.18 12.69 -28.50
C GLU A 156 2.08 13.11 -27.50
N PRO A 157 0.89 13.46 -27.96
CA PRO A 157 -0.21 13.82 -27.07
C PRO A 157 -0.82 12.59 -26.38
N ASN A 158 -1.52 12.82 -25.27
CA ASN A 158 -2.47 11.87 -24.68
C ASN A 158 -1.87 10.49 -24.40
N TRP A 159 -0.84 10.43 -23.55
CA TRP A 159 -0.35 9.19 -23.00
C TRP A 159 -0.54 9.12 -21.47
N PHE A 160 -0.67 7.91 -20.95
CA PHE A 160 -0.60 7.57 -19.55
C PHE A 160 0.55 6.58 -19.35
N LEU A 161 1.55 6.99 -18.57
CA LEU A 161 2.67 6.15 -18.18
C LEU A 161 2.51 5.73 -16.72
N HIS A 162 2.45 4.43 -16.47
CA HIS A 162 2.61 3.83 -15.16
C HIS A 162 4.05 3.34 -15.01
N VAL A 163 4.75 3.83 -13.98
CA VAL A 163 6.11 3.43 -13.64
C VAL A 163 6.10 2.85 -12.24
N ASN A 164 6.42 1.58 -12.11
CA ASN A 164 6.45 0.88 -10.83
C ASN A 164 7.89 0.68 -10.36
N TYR A 165 8.18 1.11 -9.14
CA TYR A 165 9.45 0.91 -8.46
C TYR A 165 9.30 -0.02 -7.26
N TRP A 166 10.23 -0.98 -7.13
CA TRP A 166 10.21 -2.03 -6.11
C TRP A 166 11.25 -1.86 -5.01
N ASP A 167 12.16 -0.91 -5.12
CA ASP A 167 13.34 -0.79 -4.26
C ASP A 167 13.00 -0.60 -2.79
N VAL A 168 11.88 0.08 -2.51
CA VAL A 168 11.42 0.39 -1.16
C VAL A 168 10.75 -0.80 -0.49
N HIS A 169 10.29 -1.80 -1.26
CA HIS A 169 9.80 -3.06 -0.72
C HIS A 169 10.95 -3.89 -0.11
N VAL A 170 10.72 -4.48 1.07
CA VAL A 170 11.68 -5.40 1.69
C VAL A 170 12.16 -6.49 0.70
N PRO A 171 13.45 -6.80 0.60
CA PRO A 171 14.57 -6.48 1.50
C PRO A 171 15.32 -5.17 1.16
N TYR A 172 14.69 -4.16 0.56
CA TYR A 172 15.29 -2.86 0.23
C TYR A 172 16.45 -2.99 -0.76
N ARG A 173 16.12 -3.20 -2.05
CA ARG A 173 17.07 -3.64 -3.09
C ARG A 173 18.02 -2.56 -3.61
N THR A 174 18.06 -1.42 -2.97
CA THR A 174 18.98 -0.33 -3.35
C THR A 174 20.43 -0.82 -3.38
N PRO A 175 21.16 -0.63 -4.49
CA PRO A 175 22.53 -1.09 -4.62
C PRO A 175 23.44 -0.58 -3.51
N ALA A 176 24.47 -1.39 -3.16
CA ALA A 176 25.47 -1.04 -2.13
C ALA A 176 26.19 0.29 -2.42
N GLN A 177 26.36 0.60 -3.72
CA GLN A 177 27.02 1.84 -4.19
C GLN A 177 26.26 3.12 -3.77
N ALA A 178 24.97 3.04 -3.45
CA ALA A 178 24.22 4.17 -2.90
C ALA A 178 24.68 4.57 -1.48
N GLY A 179 25.48 3.71 -0.81
CA GLY A 179 25.97 3.94 0.55
C GLY A 179 24.83 4.02 1.58
N ASN A 180 25.11 4.60 2.73
CA ASN A 180 24.12 4.99 3.73
C ASN A 180 24.17 6.51 3.95
N PRO A 181 23.32 7.29 3.28
CA PRO A 181 23.33 8.76 3.41
C PRO A 181 22.78 9.25 4.76
N PHE A 182 22.31 8.35 5.62
CA PHE A 182 21.71 8.65 6.91
C PHE A 182 22.54 8.14 8.11
N ALA A 183 23.72 7.59 7.87
CA ALA A 183 24.59 7.02 8.93
C ALA A 183 24.78 7.97 10.12
N ASP A 184 25.01 9.26 9.83
CA ASP A 184 25.25 10.29 10.85
C ASP A 184 24.01 11.18 11.12
N VAL A 185 22.85 10.85 10.52
CA VAL A 185 21.62 11.62 10.70
C VAL A 185 20.74 10.94 11.74
N PRO A 186 20.33 11.61 12.83
CA PRO A 186 19.45 11.02 13.83
C PRO A 186 18.14 10.54 13.26
N LEU A 187 17.52 9.54 13.90
CA LEU A 187 16.12 9.19 13.62
C LEU A 187 15.23 10.36 14.04
N PRO A 188 14.32 10.83 13.17
CA PRO A 188 13.44 11.94 13.50
C PRO A 188 12.43 11.62 14.60
N ASP A 189 11.99 10.37 14.64
CA ASP A 189 11.00 9.86 15.59
C ASP A 189 11.47 8.52 16.19
N PRO A 190 12.18 8.51 17.32
CA PRO A 190 12.63 7.29 17.98
C PRO A 190 11.54 6.69 18.87
N TRP A 191 10.38 6.31 18.29
CA TRP A 191 9.21 5.82 19.02
C TRP A 191 9.39 4.44 19.65
N LEU A 192 10.23 3.57 19.07
CA LEU A 192 10.49 2.22 19.58
C LEU A 192 11.51 2.26 20.72
N SER A 193 11.17 1.69 21.89
CA SER A 193 12.10 1.48 23.00
C SER A 193 12.74 0.09 22.97
N GLN A 194 13.89 -0.10 23.65
CA GLN A 194 14.50 -1.41 23.78
C GLN A 194 13.57 -2.41 24.50
N GLU A 195 12.82 -1.94 25.50
CA GLU A 195 11.83 -2.76 26.19
C GLU A 195 10.75 -3.28 25.25
N MET A 196 10.21 -2.41 24.38
CA MET A 196 9.22 -2.82 23.35
C MET A 196 9.83 -3.84 22.40
N LEU A 197 11.05 -3.61 21.91
CA LEU A 197 11.73 -4.55 21.03
C LEU A 197 11.93 -5.91 21.70
N ASP A 198 12.32 -5.94 22.97
CA ASP A 198 12.52 -7.18 23.74
C ASP A 198 11.18 -7.93 23.95
N ILE A 199 10.08 -7.22 24.17
CA ILE A 199 8.74 -7.79 24.20
C ILE A 199 8.39 -8.40 22.83
N HIS A 200 8.61 -7.68 21.74
CA HIS A 200 8.34 -8.19 20.39
C HIS A 200 9.16 -9.45 20.08
N ARG A 201 10.44 -9.48 20.50
CA ARG A 201 11.31 -10.66 20.33
C ARG A 201 10.84 -11.89 21.12
N SER A 202 10.23 -11.67 22.27
CA SER A 202 9.73 -12.76 23.11
C SER A 202 8.45 -13.41 22.59
N ARG A 203 7.73 -12.77 21.66
CA ARG A 203 6.44 -13.21 21.13
C ARG A 203 6.58 -13.95 19.80
N PRO A 204 5.60 -14.82 19.47
CA PRO A 204 5.52 -15.39 18.12
C PRO A 204 4.99 -14.35 17.12
N GLY A 205 5.14 -14.65 15.84
CA GLY A 205 4.63 -13.83 14.72
C GLY A 205 5.47 -14.02 13.48
N LEU A 206 4.85 -14.16 12.31
CA LEU A 206 5.55 -14.42 11.04
C LEU A 206 6.54 -13.31 10.62
N ARG A 207 6.43 -12.14 11.21
CA ARG A 207 7.32 -10.99 10.98
C ARG A 207 7.83 -10.40 12.27
N SER A 208 7.88 -11.20 13.34
CA SER A 208 8.53 -10.79 14.58
C SER A 208 10.02 -10.50 14.34
N PRO A 209 10.73 -9.83 15.25
CA PRO A 209 12.16 -9.56 15.07
C PRO A 209 13.01 -10.82 14.86
N GLU A 210 12.57 -11.98 15.40
CA GLU A 210 13.25 -13.27 15.26
C GLU A 210 12.84 -14.02 13.96
N ASP A 211 11.73 -13.61 13.31
CA ASP A 211 11.16 -14.24 12.11
C ASP A 211 11.04 -13.26 10.94
N ALA A 212 11.78 -12.15 10.97
CA ALA A 212 11.80 -11.18 9.89
C ALA A 212 12.18 -11.86 8.55
N TRP A 213 11.50 -11.47 7.48
CA TRP A 213 11.54 -12.19 6.21
C TRP A 213 12.94 -12.42 5.67
N TRP A 214 13.80 -11.39 5.70
CA TRP A 214 15.16 -11.49 5.18
C TRP A 214 16.06 -12.42 6.00
N LEU A 215 15.68 -12.78 7.24
CA LEU A 215 16.46 -13.69 8.08
C LEU A 215 16.36 -15.15 7.64
N HIS A 216 15.24 -15.53 6.98
CA HIS A 216 14.91 -16.93 6.73
C HIS A 216 14.90 -17.34 5.25
N ASP A 217 14.84 -16.40 4.31
CA ASP A 217 14.65 -16.77 2.90
C ASP A 217 15.86 -16.48 2.00
N GLY A 218 17.03 -16.19 2.61
CA GLY A 218 18.28 -15.98 1.89
C GLY A 218 18.34 -14.68 1.09
N ARG A 219 17.41 -13.77 1.30
CA ARG A 219 17.34 -12.48 0.61
C ARG A 219 17.91 -11.32 1.41
N HIS A 220 18.72 -11.63 2.42
CA HIS A 220 19.39 -10.62 3.23
C HIS A 220 20.26 -9.71 2.38
N HIS A 221 20.11 -8.41 2.54
CA HIS A 221 20.95 -7.38 1.94
C HIS A 221 21.70 -6.64 3.07
N PRO A 222 22.97 -7.01 3.35
CA PRO A 222 23.65 -6.58 4.57
C PRO A 222 23.81 -5.06 4.72
N ASP A 223 23.82 -4.32 3.60
CA ASP A 223 23.88 -2.85 3.64
C ASP A 223 22.51 -2.19 3.91
N ARG A 224 21.43 -2.96 3.93
CA ARG A 224 20.04 -2.46 4.05
C ARG A 224 19.26 -3.10 5.19
N ASN A 225 19.56 -4.34 5.51
CA ASN A 225 18.88 -5.09 6.56
C ASN A 225 19.88 -5.60 7.58
N PRO A 226 19.59 -5.46 8.88
CA PRO A 226 20.44 -6.04 9.91
C PRO A 226 20.38 -7.57 9.85
N SER A 227 21.50 -8.23 10.22
CA SER A 227 21.56 -9.70 10.31
C SER A 227 20.74 -10.27 11.49
N ARG A 228 20.26 -9.38 12.38
CA ARG A 228 19.44 -9.67 13.57
C ARG A 228 18.72 -8.39 13.98
N LEU A 229 17.64 -8.51 14.74
CA LEU A 229 16.91 -7.38 15.34
C LEU A 229 16.89 -7.55 16.86
N GLN A 230 17.96 -7.13 17.54
CA GLN A 230 18.13 -7.31 18.98
C GLN A 230 18.33 -6.00 19.75
N THR A 231 18.79 -4.97 19.05
CA THR A 231 19.13 -3.68 19.64
C THR A 231 18.48 -2.54 18.86
N LEU A 232 18.40 -1.36 19.48
CA LEU A 232 17.97 -0.14 18.79
C LEU A 232 18.90 0.24 17.63
N ASP A 233 20.17 -0.15 17.67
CA ASP A 233 21.11 0.04 16.55
C ASP A 233 20.74 -0.87 15.37
N ASP A 234 20.33 -2.13 15.63
CA ASP A 234 19.81 -3.02 14.59
C ASP A 234 18.53 -2.42 13.97
N PHE A 235 17.65 -1.87 14.80
CA PHE A 235 16.43 -1.20 14.33
C PHE A 235 16.75 0.07 13.52
N ARG A 236 17.72 0.86 13.96
CA ARG A 236 18.20 2.02 13.20
C ARG A 236 18.73 1.59 11.83
N HIS A 237 19.49 0.50 11.75
CA HIS A 237 20.00 -0.04 10.49
C HIS A 237 18.87 -0.39 9.53
N LEU A 238 17.78 -0.99 10.04
CA LEU A 238 16.58 -1.28 9.23
C LEU A 238 15.96 0.00 8.67
N LEU A 239 15.76 1.03 9.51
CA LEU A 239 15.21 2.31 9.09
C LEU A 239 16.12 3.07 8.12
N ASP A 240 17.42 3.04 8.34
CA ASP A 240 18.40 3.63 7.42
C ASP A 240 18.35 2.95 6.05
N GLY A 241 18.16 1.63 6.01
CA GLY A 241 18.00 0.87 4.77
C GLY A 241 16.74 1.26 4.01
N TYR A 242 15.63 1.39 4.72
CA TYR A 242 14.36 1.84 4.18
C TYR A 242 14.44 3.27 3.62
N ASP A 243 14.94 4.22 4.41
CA ASP A 243 15.10 5.63 4.01
C ASP A 243 16.07 5.79 2.83
N THR A 244 17.15 4.98 2.80
CA THR A 244 18.09 4.96 1.68
C THR A 244 17.39 4.51 0.39
N SER A 245 16.49 3.54 0.49
CA SER A 245 15.74 3.05 -0.66
C SER A 245 14.77 4.10 -1.19
N ILE A 246 14.12 4.86 -0.32
CA ILE A 246 13.28 6.00 -0.72
C ILE A 246 14.13 7.04 -1.45
N LYS A 247 15.28 7.43 -0.87
CA LYS A 247 16.16 8.43 -1.47
C LYS A 247 16.71 8.00 -2.83
N TYR A 248 17.00 6.71 -2.98
CA TYR A 248 17.46 6.15 -4.23
C TYR A 248 16.37 6.24 -5.31
N VAL A 249 15.15 5.76 -5.02
CA VAL A 249 14.01 5.87 -5.96
C VAL A 249 13.69 7.33 -6.26
N ASP A 250 13.71 8.21 -5.25
CA ASP A 250 13.50 9.65 -5.47
C ASP A 250 14.51 10.26 -6.46
N SER A 251 15.77 9.80 -6.44
CA SER A 251 16.77 10.22 -7.43
C SER A 251 16.38 9.83 -8.86
N HIS A 252 15.74 8.68 -9.04
CA HIS A 252 15.22 8.20 -10.31
C HIS A 252 13.98 8.99 -10.77
N VAL A 253 13.10 9.36 -9.82
CA VAL A 253 12.03 10.35 -10.08
C VAL A 253 12.63 11.63 -10.61
N GLY A 254 13.71 12.16 -10.00
CA GLY A 254 14.44 13.31 -10.47
C GLY A 254 14.97 13.18 -11.90
N ARG A 255 15.47 11.98 -12.29
CA ARG A 255 15.93 11.70 -13.66
C ARG A 255 14.78 11.77 -14.67
N ILE A 256 13.61 11.26 -14.32
CA ILE A 256 12.40 11.36 -15.16
C ILE A 256 11.98 12.83 -15.30
N MET A 257 11.92 13.59 -14.20
CA MET A 257 11.59 15.01 -14.21
C MET A 257 12.56 15.81 -15.08
N ALA A 258 13.87 15.53 -14.98
CA ALA A 258 14.89 16.16 -15.83
C ALA A 258 14.67 15.85 -17.32
N LYS A 259 14.23 14.63 -17.66
CA LYS A 259 13.89 14.25 -19.05
C LYS A 259 12.66 15.00 -19.56
N LEU A 260 11.62 15.17 -18.76
CA LEU A 260 10.44 15.96 -19.14
C LEU A 260 10.82 17.42 -19.41
N LYS A 261 11.72 17.98 -18.61
CA LYS A 261 12.28 19.34 -18.80
C LYS A 261 13.12 19.43 -20.07
N GLU A 262 14.03 18.48 -20.33
CA GLU A 262 14.80 18.38 -21.56
C GLU A 262 13.92 18.37 -22.81
N LEU A 263 12.77 17.68 -22.73
CA LEU A 263 11.79 17.63 -23.80
C LEU A 263 10.94 18.90 -23.93
N GLY A 264 10.99 19.79 -22.95
CA GLY A 264 10.19 21.03 -22.90
C GLY A 264 8.71 20.80 -22.64
N ILE A 265 8.34 19.70 -21.92
CA ILE A 265 6.95 19.32 -21.67
C ILE A 265 6.61 19.22 -20.17
N GLU A 266 7.50 19.60 -19.28
CA GLU A 266 7.34 19.44 -17.83
C GLU A 266 6.09 20.13 -17.26
N GLU A 267 5.66 21.22 -17.89
CA GLU A 267 4.47 21.99 -17.50
C GLU A 267 3.18 21.45 -18.16
N GLU A 268 3.29 20.44 -19.02
CA GLU A 268 2.17 19.84 -19.75
C GLU A 268 1.82 18.42 -19.27
N VAL A 269 2.63 17.87 -18.34
CA VAL A 269 2.47 16.52 -17.82
C VAL A 269 1.84 16.57 -16.43
N ALA A 270 0.70 15.92 -16.27
CA ALA A 270 0.17 15.62 -14.93
C ALA A 270 1.03 14.54 -14.28
N ILE A 271 1.42 14.75 -13.02
CA ILE A 271 2.28 13.81 -12.27
C ILE A 271 1.56 13.40 -11.02
N ILE A 272 1.48 12.10 -10.82
CA ILE A 272 0.90 11.47 -9.63
C ILE A 272 1.97 10.57 -9.03
N VAL A 273 2.24 10.71 -7.73
CA VAL A 273 3.12 9.83 -6.97
C VAL A 273 2.31 9.21 -5.85
N SER A 274 2.30 7.89 -5.78
CA SER A 274 1.59 7.15 -4.75
C SER A 274 2.28 5.83 -4.45
N SER A 275 1.68 5.06 -3.56
CA SER A 275 2.07 3.69 -3.23
C SER A 275 0.84 2.78 -3.26
N ASP A 276 1.09 1.50 -3.39
CA ASP A 276 0.09 0.46 -3.23
C ASP A 276 -0.24 0.18 -1.76
N HIS A 277 0.77 0.15 -0.89
CA HIS A 277 0.68 0.01 0.57
C HIS A 277 1.94 0.55 1.23
N GLY A 278 1.97 0.56 2.55
CA GLY A 278 3.13 0.88 3.35
C GLY A 278 3.91 -0.36 3.82
N GLU A 279 4.69 -0.21 4.88
CA GLU A 279 5.60 -1.23 5.42
C GLU A 279 5.57 -1.21 6.95
N CYS A 280 5.45 -2.36 7.60
CA CYS A 280 5.61 -2.47 9.05
C CYS A 280 7.11 -2.33 9.40
N LEU A 281 7.42 -1.35 10.22
CA LEU A 281 8.78 -1.07 10.68
C LEU A 281 8.90 -1.22 12.21
N GLY A 282 8.06 -2.08 12.81
CA GLY A 282 8.02 -2.39 14.24
C GLY A 282 6.61 -2.30 14.83
N GLU A 283 5.69 -1.65 14.15
CA GLU A 283 4.30 -1.51 14.58
C GLU A 283 3.67 -2.88 14.77
N LEU A 284 2.90 -3.05 15.83
CA LEU A 284 2.28 -4.31 16.25
C LEU A 284 3.25 -5.51 16.36
N GLY A 285 4.56 -5.23 16.46
CA GLY A 285 5.60 -6.25 16.56
C GLY A 285 6.01 -6.89 15.24
N ALA A 286 5.66 -6.29 14.09
CA ALA A 286 6.05 -6.76 12.76
C ALA A 286 7.18 -5.89 12.17
N TYR A 287 8.13 -6.54 11.50
CA TYR A 287 9.33 -5.89 10.95
C TYR A 287 9.59 -6.33 9.51
N GLY A 288 9.68 -5.37 8.61
CA GLY A 288 9.94 -5.62 7.19
C GLY A 288 8.87 -6.50 6.55
N GLY A 289 7.68 -5.94 6.38
CA GLY A 289 6.55 -6.60 5.77
C GLY A 289 5.28 -5.77 5.88
N HIS A 290 4.19 -6.31 5.38
CA HIS A 290 2.90 -5.65 5.24
C HIS A 290 1.78 -6.64 5.59
N CYS A 291 1.89 -7.25 6.79
CA CYS A 291 1.10 -8.41 7.16
C CYS A 291 -0.20 -8.09 7.89
N PHE A 292 -0.45 -6.85 8.24
CA PHE A 292 -1.66 -6.44 8.97
C PHE A 292 -2.52 -5.45 8.18
N ALA A 293 -3.79 -5.34 8.59
CA ALA A 293 -4.65 -4.23 8.17
C ALA A 293 -4.46 -3.03 9.13
N ASP A 294 -3.21 -2.67 9.44
CA ASP A 294 -2.81 -1.59 10.32
C ASP A 294 -2.61 -0.27 9.57
N ALA A 295 -2.39 0.82 10.29
CA ALA A 295 -2.22 2.11 9.67
C ALA A 295 -0.92 2.19 8.89
N CYS A 296 0.19 1.64 9.40
CA CYS A 296 1.49 1.69 8.71
C CYS A 296 1.50 0.93 7.39
N THR A 297 0.67 -0.10 7.24
CA THR A 297 0.48 -0.83 5.97
C THR A 297 -0.56 -0.15 5.08
N GLY A 298 -1.65 0.37 5.66
CA GLY A 298 -2.75 0.94 4.89
C GLY A 298 -2.54 2.38 4.43
N HIS A 299 -1.85 3.22 5.22
CA HIS A 299 -1.66 4.64 4.93
C HIS A 299 -0.58 4.85 3.87
N VAL A 300 -0.94 5.46 2.74
CA VAL A 300 -0.07 5.66 1.58
C VAL A 300 0.04 7.13 1.19
N PRO A 301 1.17 7.58 0.64
CA PRO A 301 1.26 8.94 0.12
C PRO A 301 0.40 9.09 -1.14
N LEU A 302 -0.13 10.28 -1.34
CA LEU A 302 -0.72 10.69 -2.59
C LEU A 302 -0.37 12.15 -2.88
N VAL A 303 0.54 12.34 -3.81
CA VAL A 303 0.97 13.64 -4.33
C VAL A 303 0.49 13.78 -5.76
N ILE A 304 -0.12 14.91 -6.09
CA ILE A 304 -0.65 15.17 -7.42
C ILE A 304 -0.29 16.57 -7.90
N PHE A 305 0.38 16.66 -9.05
CA PHE A 305 0.52 17.86 -9.85
C PHE A 305 -0.30 17.70 -11.12
N TRP A 306 -1.25 18.63 -11.36
CA TRP A 306 -2.11 18.58 -12.54
C TRP A 306 -2.12 19.92 -13.22
N PRO A 307 -1.41 20.08 -14.36
CA PRO A 307 -1.28 21.35 -15.05
C PRO A 307 -2.62 21.84 -15.62
N GLY A 308 -2.82 23.15 -15.59
CA GLY A 308 -4.06 23.76 -16.10
C GLY A 308 -5.30 23.58 -15.21
N THR A 309 -5.20 22.84 -14.11
CA THR A 309 -6.33 22.69 -13.17
C THR A 309 -6.40 23.89 -12.25
N THR A 310 -7.39 24.74 -12.48
CA THR A 310 -7.67 25.86 -11.59
C THR A 310 -8.22 25.32 -10.26
N GLY A 311 -7.59 25.70 -9.14
CA GLY A 311 -8.14 25.50 -7.81
C GLY A 311 -7.46 24.40 -6.96
N ILE A 312 -6.33 23.82 -7.39
CA ILE A 312 -5.40 23.12 -6.48
C ILE A 312 -4.27 24.12 -6.23
N PRO A 313 -4.22 24.80 -5.07
CA PRO A 313 -3.14 25.72 -4.78
C PRO A 313 -1.81 24.97 -4.68
N ALA A 314 -0.74 25.53 -5.24
CA ALA A 314 0.59 24.94 -5.12
C ALA A 314 0.98 24.76 -3.64
N GLY A 315 1.53 23.58 -3.30
CA GLY A 315 1.89 23.21 -1.95
C GLY A 315 0.71 22.94 -1.00
N SER A 316 -0.53 22.88 -1.52
CA SER A 316 -1.72 22.60 -0.70
C SER A 316 -1.74 21.19 -0.15
N SER A 317 -2.48 21.00 0.96
CA SER A 317 -2.79 19.68 1.51
C SER A 317 -4.27 19.56 1.83
N SER A 318 -4.80 18.35 1.70
CA SER A 318 -6.15 18.01 2.14
C SER A 318 -6.06 16.85 3.12
N ASP A 319 -6.75 16.99 4.26
CA ASP A 319 -6.85 15.97 5.30
C ASP A 319 -8.10 15.08 5.13
N ALA A 320 -8.79 15.20 4.01
CA ALA A 320 -9.96 14.39 3.68
C ALA A 320 -9.58 12.90 3.63
N LEU A 321 -10.41 12.03 4.22
CA LEU A 321 -10.25 10.58 4.13
C LEU A 321 -10.56 10.12 2.70
N GLN A 322 -9.57 9.51 2.04
CA GLN A 322 -9.69 9.02 0.65
C GLN A 322 -9.01 7.66 0.51
N TYR A 323 -9.49 6.87 -0.44
CA TYR A 323 -8.78 5.67 -0.87
C TYR A 323 -7.78 5.97 -1.99
N ASN A 324 -6.73 5.17 -2.11
CA ASN A 324 -5.81 5.22 -3.25
C ASN A 324 -6.53 4.91 -4.57
N ILE A 325 -7.54 4.04 -4.57
CA ILE A 325 -8.36 3.72 -5.76
C ILE A 325 -9.11 4.94 -6.30
N ASP A 326 -9.36 5.94 -5.47
CA ASP A 326 -10.04 7.18 -5.87
C ASP A 326 -9.22 7.99 -6.89
N VAL A 327 -7.92 7.69 -7.04
CA VAL A 327 -7.06 8.24 -8.11
C VAL A 327 -7.63 7.89 -9.48
N ALA A 328 -8.08 6.65 -9.69
CA ALA A 328 -8.63 6.22 -10.98
C ALA A 328 -9.86 7.05 -11.37
N ALA A 329 -10.81 7.21 -10.43
CA ALA A 329 -11.99 8.02 -10.65
C ALA A 329 -11.67 9.50 -10.85
N THR A 330 -10.70 10.03 -10.08
CA THR A 330 -10.28 11.43 -10.19
C THR A 330 -9.64 11.73 -11.53
N VAL A 331 -8.78 10.86 -12.04
CA VAL A 331 -8.16 11.03 -13.35
C VAL A 331 -9.22 11.01 -14.47
N VAL A 332 -10.16 10.07 -14.41
CA VAL A 332 -11.27 10.01 -15.38
C VAL A 332 -12.10 11.29 -15.36
N ASP A 333 -12.46 11.78 -14.17
CA ASP A 333 -13.22 13.01 -13.97
C ASP A 333 -12.45 14.25 -14.47
N LEU A 334 -11.17 14.40 -14.13
CA LEU A 334 -10.34 15.52 -14.58
C LEU A 334 -10.12 15.54 -16.10
N LEU A 335 -10.24 14.39 -16.75
CA LEU A 335 -10.21 14.27 -18.21
C LEU A 335 -11.60 14.50 -18.87
N GLY A 336 -12.63 14.80 -18.09
CA GLY A 336 -14.01 15.00 -18.58
C GLY A 336 -14.72 13.70 -18.94
N GLY A 337 -14.23 12.55 -18.47
CA GLY A 337 -14.87 11.26 -18.68
C GLY A 337 -15.94 10.95 -17.64
N THR A 338 -16.68 9.88 -17.88
CA THR A 338 -17.68 9.36 -16.93
C THR A 338 -17.08 8.23 -16.13
N VAL A 339 -17.09 8.37 -14.80
CA VAL A 339 -16.68 7.30 -13.88
C VAL A 339 -17.68 6.15 -13.99
N PRO A 340 -17.26 4.90 -14.21
CA PRO A 340 -18.16 3.77 -14.30
C PRO A 340 -18.98 3.55 -13.02
N ASP A 341 -20.27 3.32 -13.12
CA ASP A 341 -21.19 3.13 -11.97
C ASP A 341 -20.83 1.91 -11.11
N VAL A 342 -20.11 0.93 -11.68
CA VAL A 342 -19.66 -0.27 -10.96
C VAL A 342 -18.41 -0.05 -10.12
N TRP A 343 -17.80 1.16 -10.18
CA TRP A 343 -16.64 1.48 -9.37
C TRP A 343 -17.04 1.91 -7.96
N ASP A 344 -16.27 1.45 -6.99
CA ASP A 344 -16.32 1.96 -5.61
C ASP A 344 -15.50 3.25 -5.45
N ALA A 345 -14.57 3.47 -6.38
CA ALA A 345 -13.74 4.65 -6.47
C ALA A 345 -14.58 5.91 -6.72
N ARG A 346 -14.22 7.02 -6.05
CA ARG A 346 -14.89 8.31 -6.16
C ARG A 346 -13.88 9.41 -6.45
N SER A 347 -14.22 10.33 -7.35
CA SER A 347 -13.34 11.47 -7.62
C SER A 347 -13.18 12.35 -6.38
N PHE A 348 -11.92 12.64 -6.03
CA PHE A 348 -11.56 13.62 -5.00
C PHE A 348 -11.14 14.99 -5.57
N ALA A 349 -11.35 15.24 -6.86
CA ALA A 349 -11.04 16.52 -7.47
C ALA A 349 -11.67 17.72 -6.72
N GLY A 350 -12.86 17.52 -6.16
CA GLY A 350 -13.52 18.50 -5.30
C GLY A 350 -12.82 18.72 -3.95
N SER A 351 -12.30 17.65 -3.34
CA SER A 351 -11.59 17.70 -2.06
C SER A 351 -10.26 18.44 -2.17
N LEU A 352 -9.51 18.25 -3.25
CA LEU A 352 -8.28 19.01 -3.54
C LEU A 352 -8.53 20.52 -3.65
N ARG A 353 -9.74 20.91 -4.04
CA ARG A 353 -10.18 22.32 -4.15
C ARG A 353 -10.84 22.82 -2.85
N GLY A 354 -10.83 22.03 -1.78
CA GLY A 354 -11.52 22.37 -0.51
C GLY A 354 -13.04 22.44 -0.61
N LYS A 355 -13.66 21.88 -1.65
CA LYS A 355 -15.09 22.02 -1.93
C LYS A 355 -15.95 20.86 -1.46
N VAL A 356 -15.34 19.68 -1.26
CA VAL A 356 -16.07 18.44 -0.92
C VAL A 356 -15.35 17.76 0.23
N PRO A 357 -16.06 17.38 1.30
CA PRO A 357 -15.47 16.56 2.35
C PRO A 357 -15.09 15.18 1.77
N GLY A 358 -14.08 14.54 2.37
CA GLY A 358 -13.73 13.17 2.05
C GLY A 358 -14.81 12.17 2.46
N ARG A 359 -14.44 10.90 2.44
CA ARG A 359 -15.30 9.82 2.95
C ARG A 359 -15.51 10.00 4.46
N LYS A 360 -16.60 9.50 4.99
CA LYS A 360 -16.88 9.51 6.44
C LYS A 360 -15.99 8.51 7.17
N GLU A 361 -15.69 7.41 6.49
CA GLU A 361 -14.88 6.30 6.97
C GLU A 361 -14.21 5.58 5.81
N LEU A 362 -13.13 4.86 6.13
CA LEU A 362 -12.46 3.96 5.21
C LEU A 362 -12.34 2.59 5.87
N VAL A 363 -12.43 1.54 5.07
CA VAL A 363 -12.15 0.17 5.52
C VAL A 363 -10.91 -0.35 4.80
N VAL A 364 -9.94 -0.82 5.57
CA VAL A 364 -8.73 -1.47 5.05
C VAL A 364 -8.85 -2.97 5.29
N SER A 365 -8.62 -3.78 4.26
CA SER A 365 -8.68 -5.24 4.37
C SER A 365 -7.30 -5.85 4.12
N GLN A 366 -6.87 -6.77 4.99
CA GLN A 366 -5.71 -7.64 4.78
C GLN A 366 -6.18 -9.09 4.84
N LEU A 367 -6.24 -9.76 3.69
CA LEU A 367 -6.71 -11.13 3.55
C LEU A 367 -5.67 -12.08 2.93
N ALA A 368 -4.47 -11.56 2.65
CA ALA A 368 -3.38 -12.33 2.04
C ALA A 368 -2.50 -13.05 3.08
N GLN A 369 -2.11 -12.37 4.14
CA GLN A 369 -1.18 -12.90 5.16
C GLN A 369 -1.84 -13.08 6.52
N SER A 370 -2.62 -12.08 6.96
CA SER A 370 -3.56 -12.21 8.07
C SER A 370 -5.00 -12.17 7.53
N CYS A 371 -5.98 -12.33 8.44
CA CYS A 371 -7.38 -12.07 8.11
C CYS A 371 -7.86 -10.96 9.03
N GLN A 372 -7.79 -9.73 8.55
CA GLN A 372 -8.09 -8.54 9.32
C GLN A 372 -8.84 -7.52 8.49
N ARG A 373 -9.66 -6.71 9.16
CA ARG A 373 -10.24 -5.48 8.62
C ARG A 373 -10.17 -4.38 9.64
N SER A 374 -9.89 -3.18 9.17
CA SER A 374 -9.85 -1.99 10.00
C SER A 374 -10.78 -0.93 9.49
N VAL A 375 -11.23 -0.05 10.38
CA VAL A 375 -12.03 1.12 10.05
C VAL A 375 -11.27 2.37 10.48
N VAL A 376 -11.01 3.26 9.54
CA VAL A 376 -10.49 4.60 9.79
C VAL A 376 -11.67 5.57 9.83
N PHE A 377 -11.87 6.28 10.91
CA PHE A 377 -12.98 7.21 11.04
C PHE A 377 -12.61 8.42 11.90
N ARG A 378 -13.36 9.51 11.71
CA ARG A 378 -13.23 10.70 12.55
C ARG A 378 -14.22 10.63 13.72
N HIS A 379 -13.71 10.96 14.89
CA HIS A 379 -14.51 11.23 16.07
C HIS A 379 -13.97 12.51 16.72
N ASP A 380 -14.82 13.53 16.84
CA ASP A 380 -14.40 14.89 17.18
C ASP A 380 -13.28 15.40 16.24
N LEU A 381 -12.15 15.84 16.81
CA LEU A 381 -10.99 16.34 16.07
C LEU A 381 -9.93 15.28 15.78
N SER A 382 -10.18 14.04 16.18
CA SER A 382 -9.21 12.94 16.05
C SER A 382 -9.61 11.95 14.97
N ILE A 383 -8.59 11.27 14.43
CA ILE A 383 -8.74 10.13 13.54
C ILE A 383 -8.48 8.88 14.37
N TYR A 384 -9.48 8.01 14.46
CA TYR A 384 -9.38 6.72 15.11
C TYR A 384 -9.24 5.61 14.09
N PHE A 385 -8.49 4.60 14.50
CA PHE A 385 -8.24 3.39 13.76
C PHE A 385 -8.69 2.20 14.59
N TYR A 386 -9.79 1.57 14.19
CA TYR A 386 -10.29 0.34 14.80
C TYR A 386 -9.86 -0.85 13.95
N LEU A 387 -9.18 -1.82 14.54
CA LEU A 387 -8.74 -3.05 13.88
C LEU A 387 -9.47 -4.25 14.47
N ARG A 388 -10.10 -5.05 13.59
CA ARG A 388 -10.66 -6.35 13.92
C ARG A 388 -9.82 -7.47 13.30
N SER A 389 -9.30 -8.34 14.16
CA SER A 389 -8.50 -9.49 13.79
C SER A 389 -9.32 -10.78 13.88
N PHE A 390 -9.40 -11.52 12.77
CA PHE A 390 -9.94 -12.88 12.69
C PHE A 390 -8.81 -13.90 12.75
N HIS A 391 -7.65 -13.56 12.18
CA HIS A 391 -6.40 -14.28 12.25
C HIS A 391 -5.23 -13.28 12.11
N SER A 392 -4.24 -13.34 12.99
CA SER A 392 -3.17 -12.34 13.11
C SER A 392 -1.80 -12.85 12.64
N ALA A 393 -1.75 -13.78 11.71
CA ALA A 393 -0.46 -14.35 11.24
C ALA A 393 0.43 -14.82 12.42
N TYR A 394 -0.18 -15.44 13.43
CA TYR A 394 0.46 -15.97 14.64
C TYR A 394 1.04 -14.93 15.63
N HIS A 395 0.78 -13.65 15.44
CA HIS A 395 1.22 -12.59 16.36
C HIS A 395 0.45 -12.54 17.69
N LEU A 396 -0.59 -13.37 17.85
CA LEU A 396 -1.44 -13.39 19.05
C LEU A 396 -1.99 -12.03 19.44
N LEU A 397 -2.34 -11.19 18.45
CA LEU A 397 -2.97 -9.91 18.69
C LEU A 397 -4.38 -10.07 19.30
N PRO A 398 -4.84 -9.11 20.12
CA PRO A 398 -6.24 -9.05 20.52
C PRO A 398 -7.18 -9.06 19.31
N LYS A 399 -8.42 -9.58 19.53
CA LYS A 399 -9.43 -9.60 18.45
C LYS A 399 -9.82 -8.19 17.99
N GLU A 400 -9.75 -7.22 18.88
CA GLU A 400 -10.09 -5.83 18.61
C GLU A 400 -9.03 -4.91 19.22
N LEU A 401 -8.58 -3.94 18.45
CA LEU A 401 -7.63 -2.91 18.84
C LEU A 401 -8.18 -1.55 18.43
N LEU A 402 -7.82 -0.50 19.16
CA LEU A 402 -8.21 0.87 18.86
C LEU A 402 -7.03 1.83 19.05
N PHE A 403 -6.74 2.64 18.05
CA PHE A 403 -5.66 3.62 18.10
C PHE A 403 -6.16 5.01 17.74
N ASN A 404 -5.52 6.04 18.27
CA ASN A 404 -5.75 7.44 17.88
C ASN A 404 -4.58 7.90 16.99
N LEU A 405 -4.74 7.83 15.68
CA LEU A 405 -3.68 8.18 14.72
C LEU A 405 -3.29 9.65 14.73
N THR A 406 -4.09 10.54 15.33
CA THR A 406 -3.73 11.95 15.45
C THR A 406 -2.59 12.17 16.44
N SER A 407 -2.50 11.33 17.48
CA SER A 407 -1.49 11.44 18.54
C SER A 407 -0.53 10.26 18.63
N ASP A 408 -0.83 9.15 17.94
CA ASP A 408 -0.07 7.89 18.00
C ASP A 408 -0.05 7.26 16.59
N LEU A 409 0.85 7.77 15.76
CA LEU A 409 0.99 7.31 14.37
C LEU A 409 1.51 5.86 14.27
N HIS A 410 2.28 5.41 15.29
CA HIS A 410 2.91 4.10 15.34
C HIS A 410 2.10 3.06 16.10
N GLU A 411 0.84 3.34 16.43
CA GLU A 411 -0.08 2.38 17.06
C GLU A 411 0.53 1.71 18.31
N THR A 412 1.21 2.52 19.13
CA THR A 412 1.94 2.06 20.33
C THR A 412 1.04 1.85 21.54
N ARG A 413 -0.13 2.51 21.56
CA ARG A 413 -1.08 2.47 22.69
C ARG A 413 -2.45 2.00 22.24
N ASP A 414 -2.78 0.77 22.59
CA ASP A 414 -4.13 0.25 22.40
C ASP A 414 -5.11 0.90 23.40
N LEU A 415 -6.09 1.61 22.89
CA LEU A 415 -7.15 2.31 23.64
C LEU A 415 -8.43 1.47 23.79
N ALA A 416 -8.47 0.23 23.32
CA ALA A 416 -9.69 -0.56 23.30
C ALA A 416 -10.30 -0.76 24.71
N GLY A 417 -9.45 -0.95 25.72
CA GLY A 417 -9.89 -1.07 27.11
C GLY A 417 -10.34 0.25 27.75
N GLU A 418 -9.83 1.39 27.27
CA GLU A 418 -10.12 2.72 27.83
C GLU A 418 -11.34 3.37 27.16
N LEU A 419 -11.58 3.08 25.87
CA LEU A 419 -12.63 3.70 25.06
C LEU A 419 -13.58 2.67 24.43
N PRO A 420 -14.28 1.86 25.26
CA PRO A 420 -15.13 0.77 24.77
C PRO A 420 -16.28 1.24 23.86
N GLU A 421 -16.76 2.48 24.03
CA GLU A 421 -17.79 3.03 23.14
C GLU A 421 -17.26 3.31 21.74
N LEU A 422 -15.99 3.72 21.57
CA LEU A 422 -15.38 3.89 20.26
C LEU A 422 -15.05 2.55 19.61
N VAL A 423 -14.71 1.52 20.38
CA VAL A 423 -14.60 0.14 19.87
C VAL A 423 -15.95 -0.34 19.32
N LYS A 424 -17.04 -0.12 20.07
CA LYS A 424 -18.40 -0.44 19.61
C LYS A 424 -18.78 0.35 18.36
N GLU A 425 -18.42 1.62 18.29
CA GLU A 425 -18.64 2.45 17.11
C GLU A 425 -17.87 1.88 15.90
N GLY A 426 -16.56 1.58 16.03
CA GLY A 426 -15.75 1.00 14.98
C GLY A 426 -16.31 -0.33 14.48
N ARG A 427 -16.72 -1.21 15.40
CA ARG A 427 -17.37 -2.49 15.07
C ARG A 427 -18.66 -2.29 14.28
N THR A 428 -19.54 -1.38 14.75
CA THR A 428 -20.79 -1.09 14.06
C THR A 428 -20.56 -0.56 12.65
N ARG A 429 -19.61 0.37 12.48
CA ARG A 429 -19.23 0.91 11.16
C ARG A 429 -18.74 -0.19 10.23
N LEU A 430 -17.90 -1.12 10.71
CA LEU A 430 -17.41 -2.25 9.93
C LEU A 430 -18.54 -3.18 9.48
N GLU A 431 -19.47 -3.50 10.39
CA GLU A 431 -20.62 -4.36 10.10
C GLU A 431 -21.60 -3.69 9.13
N ASP A 432 -21.85 -2.40 9.27
CA ASP A 432 -22.70 -1.61 8.38
C ASP A 432 -22.07 -1.50 6.99
N TRP A 433 -20.76 -1.22 6.92
CA TRP A 433 -20.02 -1.21 5.66
C TRP A 433 -20.13 -2.57 4.95
N ARG A 434 -19.86 -3.68 5.67
CA ARG A 434 -19.95 -5.03 5.10
C ARG A 434 -21.36 -5.31 4.55
N ARG A 435 -22.39 -4.97 5.31
CA ARG A 435 -23.79 -5.14 4.90
C ARG A 435 -24.11 -4.34 3.65
N GLN A 436 -23.64 -3.09 3.58
CA GLN A 436 -23.85 -2.22 2.43
C GLN A 436 -23.13 -2.74 1.18
N MET A 437 -21.88 -3.17 1.31
CA MET A 437 -21.10 -3.71 0.19
C MET A 437 -21.68 -5.01 -0.37
N LEU A 438 -22.21 -5.86 0.48
CA LEU A 438 -22.83 -7.12 0.05
C LEU A 438 -24.28 -6.94 -0.42
N ALA A 439 -24.90 -5.79 -0.21
CA ALA A 439 -26.26 -5.54 -0.66
C ALA A 439 -26.36 -5.60 -2.19
N GLY A 440 -27.06 -6.62 -2.69
CA GLY A 440 -27.19 -6.89 -4.14
C GLY A 440 -25.96 -7.59 -4.78
N SER A 441 -24.91 -7.88 -4.02
CA SER A 441 -23.79 -8.69 -4.51
C SER A 441 -24.22 -10.14 -4.71
N ARG A 442 -23.76 -10.75 -5.80
CA ARG A 442 -23.92 -12.19 -6.06
C ARG A 442 -22.76 -13.02 -5.53
N ASN A 443 -21.66 -12.36 -5.20
CA ASN A 443 -20.47 -13.00 -4.68
C ASN A 443 -20.46 -12.95 -3.14
N PRO A 444 -19.94 -13.98 -2.47
CA PRO A 444 -19.74 -13.95 -1.02
C PRO A 444 -18.65 -12.94 -0.64
N ASP A 445 -18.57 -12.64 0.64
CA ASP A 445 -17.43 -11.89 1.17
C ASP A 445 -16.14 -12.73 1.02
N PRO A 446 -15.08 -12.22 0.39
CA PRO A 446 -13.79 -12.92 0.33
C PRO A 446 -13.24 -13.31 1.70
N LEU A 447 -13.54 -12.54 2.75
CA LEU A 447 -13.15 -12.88 4.12
C LEU A 447 -13.71 -14.25 4.54
N ASP A 448 -14.99 -14.51 4.28
CA ASP A 448 -15.61 -15.79 4.65
C ASP A 448 -14.97 -16.96 3.89
N LEU A 449 -14.61 -16.74 2.62
CA LEU A 449 -13.91 -17.73 1.80
C LEU A 449 -12.51 -18.03 2.35
N ILE A 450 -11.75 -16.99 2.67
CA ILE A 450 -10.39 -17.13 3.21
C ILE A 450 -10.40 -17.84 4.57
N LEU A 451 -11.35 -17.50 5.45
CA LEU A 451 -11.47 -18.14 6.77
C LEU A 451 -11.90 -19.62 6.68
N SER A 452 -12.56 -20.02 5.60
CA SER A 452 -12.90 -21.43 5.36
C SER A 452 -11.72 -22.30 4.90
N GLU A 453 -10.61 -21.68 4.52
CA GLU A 453 -9.42 -22.36 4.02
C GLU A 453 -8.25 -22.30 5.04
N PRO A 454 -7.27 -23.23 4.94
CA PRO A 454 -6.10 -23.16 5.80
C PRO A 454 -5.28 -21.90 5.51
N PRO A 455 -4.62 -21.30 6.53
CA PRO A 455 -3.71 -20.18 6.36
C PRO A 455 -2.59 -20.50 5.37
N GLU A 456 -2.08 -19.49 4.66
CA GLU A 456 -0.99 -19.61 3.68
C GLU A 456 0.26 -20.29 4.30
N THR A 457 0.63 -19.92 5.53
CA THR A 457 1.63 -20.65 6.31
C THR A 457 0.92 -21.58 7.29
N PRO A 458 0.98 -22.92 7.09
CA PRO A 458 0.35 -23.86 8.01
C PRO A 458 0.94 -23.74 9.43
N LEU A 459 0.08 -23.86 10.45
CA LEU A 459 0.49 -23.77 11.86
C LEU A 459 1.66 -24.69 12.20
N GLU A 460 1.64 -25.95 11.77
CA GLU A 460 2.71 -26.90 12.10
C GLU A 460 4.05 -26.55 11.45
N LYS A 461 4.03 -25.89 10.30
CA LYS A 461 5.25 -25.33 9.70
C LYS A 461 5.81 -24.21 10.58
N TYR A 462 4.97 -23.29 11.03
CA TYR A 462 5.38 -22.20 11.93
C TYR A 462 5.83 -22.72 13.31
N VAL A 463 5.09 -23.69 13.88
CA VAL A 463 5.50 -24.40 15.10
C VAL A 463 6.91 -24.99 14.96
N GLY A 464 7.25 -25.50 13.78
CA GLY A 464 8.61 -26.00 13.50
C GLY A 464 9.68 -24.93 13.69
N TRP A 465 9.40 -23.65 13.37
CA TRP A 465 10.34 -22.53 13.57
C TRP A 465 10.50 -22.16 15.05
N LEU A 466 9.48 -22.36 15.87
CA LEU A 466 9.52 -22.03 17.30
C LEU A 466 10.24 -23.11 18.15
N LYS A 467 10.30 -24.37 17.66
CA LYS A 467 10.93 -25.48 18.41
C LYS A 467 12.44 -25.20 18.62
N GLY A 468 12.88 -25.46 19.86
CA GLY A 468 14.26 -25.21 20.26
C GLY A 468 14.62 -23.73 20.48
N THR A 469 13.65 -22.82 20.39
CA THR A 469 13.83 -21.40 20.71
C THR A 469 13.26 -21.05 22.07
N ASN A 470 13.61 -19.88 22.62
CA ASN A 470 13.01 -19.35 23.85
C ASN A 470 11.49 -19.06 23.71
N ARG A 471 10.93 -19.16 22.52
CA ARG A 471 9.50 -18.97 22.20
C ARG A 471 8.69 -20.27 22.12
N GLU A 472 9.32 -21.41 22.38
CA GLU A 472 8.65 -22.73 22.31
C GLU A 472 7.42 -22.83 23.23
N HIS A 473 7.42 -22.13 24.36
CA HIS A 473 6.30 -22.08 25.29
C HIS A 473 4.99 -21.51 24.69
N TRP A 474 5.05 -20.79 23.56
CA TRP A 474 3.87 -20.28 22.87
C TRP A 474 3.13 -21.34 22.03
N ILE A 475 3.77 -22.47 21.73
CA ILE A 475 3.22 -23.49 20.82
C ILE A 475 1.85 -23.99 21.29
N GLU A 476 1.71 -24.26 22.60
CA GLU A 476 0.43 -24.73 23.15
C GLU A 476 -0.69 -23.71 23.00
N LYS A 477 -0.39 -22.42 23.22
CA LYS A 477 -1.35 -21.34 23.05
C LYS A 477 -1.78 -21.18 21.60
N LEU A 478 -0.83 -21.19 20.64
CA LEU A 478 -1.13 -21.14 19.21
C LEU A 478 -2.01 -22.31 18.75
N ARG A 479 -1.81 -23.52 19.27
CA ARG A 479 -2.65 -24.67 18.97
C ARG A 479 -4.06 -24.55 19.53
N LYS A 480 -4.19 -23.99 20.74
CA LYS A 480 -5.50 -23.72 21.36
C LYS A 480 -6.28 -22.64 20.60
N GLU A 481 -5.65 -21.58 20.15
CA GLU A 481 -6.32 -20.54 19.37
C GLU A 481 -6.86 -21.06 18.04
N LYS A 482 -6.15 -22.00 17.38
CA LYS A 482 -6.63 -22.62 16.16
C LYS A 482 -7.84 -23.53 16.39
N SER A 483 -7.93 -24.18 17.57
CA SER A 483 -9.02 -25.12 17.90
C SER A 483 -10.29 -24.47 18.46
N GLY A 484 -10.20 -23.20 18.83
CA GLY A 484 -11.30 -22.46 19.46
C GLY A 484 -11.46 -21.09 18.81
N ASN A 485 -12.42 -21.02 17.91
CA ASN A 485 -13.10 -19.82 17.43
C ASN A 485 -12.71 -19.26 16.07
N MET A 486 -13.41 -19.75 15.12
CA MET A 486 -14.02 -18.88 14.12
C MET A 486 -15.41 -18.46 14.65
N ASP A 487 -15.47 -17.49 15.56
CA ASP A 487 -16.70 -16.74 15.80
C ASP A 487 -16.80 -15.69 14.70
N ILE A 488 -17.53 -16.05 13.65
CA ILE A 488 -17.95 -15.19 12.53
C ILE A 488 -19.00 -14.22 13.02
#